data_c7d192ec997573ed935b5a645f505401
#
_entry.id   c7d192ec997573ed935b5a645f505401
#
_cell.length_a   1.000
_cell.length_b   1.000
_cell.length_c   1.000
_cell.angle_alpha   90.00
_cell.angle_beta   90.00
_cell.angle_gamma   90.00
#
_symmetry.space_group_name_H-M   'P 1'
#
loop_
_entity.id
_entity.type
_entity.pdbx_description
1 polymer ?
#
loop_
_entity_poly.entity_id
_entity_poly.type
_entity_poly.pdbx_seq_one_letter_code
_entity_poly.pdbx_strand_id
1 'polypeptide(L)'
;FPATSRDIALQINNNIPAEKVQEVILSKGGDFLCSVNLFDIYRDEKLGNDQKSLAYSLKFQSSERTLVDDEADECVKNIITELKSKFNIMQR
;
A
#
# COMPACT_ATOMS: atom_id res chain seq x y z
N PHE A 1 -11.47 -19.85 -1.62
CA PHE A 1 -10.22 -19.66 -2.36
C PHE A 1 -9.21 -18.91 -1.50
N PRO A 2 -7.92 -19.30 -1.51
CA PRO A 2 -6.92 -18.64 -0.67
C PRO A 2 -6.66 -17.19 -1.09
N ALA A 3 -6.38 -16.34 -0.10
CA ALA A 3 -6.02 -14.96 -0.35
C ALA A 3 -4.57 -14.85 -0.81
N THR A 4 -4.28 -13.85 -1.63
CA THR A 4 -2.93 -13.49 -2.04
C THR A 4 -2.52 -12.26 -1.26
N SER A 5 -1.36 -12.30 -0.61
CA SER A 5 -0.85 -11.20 0.21
C SER A 5 0.29 -10.48 -0.49
N ARG A 6 0.36 -9.16 -0.30
CA ARG A 6 1.48 -8.33 -0.77
C ARG A 6 1.82 -7.31 0.31
N ASP A 7 3.10 -7.13 0.54
CA ASP A 7 3.59 -6.09 1.45
C ASP A 7 4.16 -4.95 0.63
N ILE A 8 3.84 -3.72 1.04
CA ILE A 8 4.41 -2.53 0.43
C ILE A 8 5.04 -1.66 1.49
N ALA A 9 6.15 -1.01 1.16
CA ALA A 9 6.81 -0.06 2.04
C ALA A 9 6.97 1.26 1.28
N LEU A 10 6.56 2.35 1.93
CA LEU A 10 6.49 3.67 1.32
C LEU A 10 7.27 4.66 2.17
N GLN A 11 8.06 5.52 1.51
CA GLN A 11 8.65 6.68 2.16
C GLN A 11 7.81 7.89 1.81
N ILE A 12 7.37 8.62 2.83
CA ILE A 12 6.40 9.70 2.67
C ILE A 12 6.70 10.83 3.66
N ASN A 13 6.23 12.03 3.35
CA ASN A 13 6.36 13.17 4.24
C ASN A 13 5.68 12.88 5.59
N ASN A 14 6.37 13.25 6.67
CA ASN A 14 5.91 12.98 8.03
C ASN A 14 4.57 13.65 8.36
N ASN A 15 4.23 14.72 7.67
CA ASN A 15 2.98 15.46 7.89
C ASN A 15 1.75 14.78 7.30
N ILE A 16 1.92 13.77 6.47
CA ILE A 16 0.81 13.06 5.85
C ILE A 16 0.39 11.91 6.77
N PRO A 17 -0.84 11.91 7.30
CA PRO A 17 -1.29 10.83 8.18
C PRO A 17 -1.39 9.50 7.45
N ALA A 18 -1.08 8.41 8.16
CA ALA A 18 -1.20 7.06 7.61
C ALA A 18 -2.63 6.77 7.14
N GLU A 19 -3.63 7.32 7.83
CA GLU A 19 -5.04 7.16 7.46
C GLU A 19 -5.34 7.68 6.06
N LYS A 20 -4.69 8.77 5.65
CA LYS A 20 -4.87 9.32 4.30
C LYS A 20 -4.28 8.40 3.24
N VAL A 21 -3.14 7.80 3.53
CA VAL A 21 -2.52 6.81 2.65
C VAL A 21 -3.44 5.59 2.53
N GLN A 22 -3.96 5.11 3.65
CA GLN A 22 -4.87 3.96 3.67
C GLN A 22 -6.14 4.20 2.86
N GLU A 23 -6.72 5.41 2.94
CA GLU A 23 -7.88 5.77 2.14
C GLU A 23 -7.61 5.63 0.64
N VAL A 24 -6.44 6.07 0.19
CA VAL A 24 -6.05 5.95 -1.22
C VAL A 24 -5.87 4.49 -1.61
N ILE A 25 -5.20 3.71 -0.75
CA ILE A 25 -5.01 2.27 -0.99
C ILE A 25 -6.37 1.58 -1.16
N LEU A 26 -7.31 1.84 -0.26
CA LEU A 26 -8.63 1.24 -0.32
C LEU A 26 -9.40 1.67 -1.57
N SER A 27 -9.28 2.94 -1.98
CA SER A 27 -10.01 3.44 -3.14
C SER A 27 -9.47 2.90 -4.46
N LYS A 28 -8.19 2.53 -4.52
CA LYS A 28 -7.53 2.07 -5.76
C LYS A 28 -7.28 0.57 -5.80
N GLY A 29 -7.53 -0.13 -4.69
CA GLY A 29 -7.27 -1.57 -4.61
C GLY A 29 -8.21 -2.43 -5.43
N GLY A 30 -9.33 -1.88 -5.86
CA GLY A 30 -10.31 -2.59 -6.68
C GLY A 30 -11.12 -3.60 -5.87
N ASP A 31 -11.87 -4.42 -6.60
CA ASP A 31 -12.83 -5.35 -5.99
C ASP A 31 -12.17 -6.50 -5.24
N PHE A 32 -10.92 -6.81 -5.56
CA PHE A 32 -10.22 -7.93 -4.94
C PHE A 32 -9.51 -7.57 -3.63
N LEU A 33 -9.27 -6.28 -3.38
CA LEU A 33 -8.62 -5.87 -2.14
C LEU A 33 -9.61 -6.02 -0.97
N CYS A 34 -9.30 -6.92 -0.05
CA CYS A 34 -10.18 -7.23 1.08
C CYS A 34 -9.63 -6.79 2.43
N SER A 35 -8.34 -6.47 2.52
CA SER A 35 -7.74 -6.09 3.80
C SER A 35 -6.50 -5.24 3.58
N VAL A 36 -6.36 -4.19 4.40
CA VAL A 36 -5.18 -3.32 4.45
C VAL A 36 -4.78 -3.20 5.91
N ASN A 37 -3.53 -3.52 6.22
CA ASN A 37 -3.03 -3.48 7.59
C ASN A 37 -1.69 -2.75 7.65
N LEU A 38 -1.65 -1.64 8.38
CA LEU A 38 -0.40 -0.95 8.68
C LEU A 38 0.31 -1.70 9.79
N PHE A 39 1.45 -2.32 9.51
CA PHE A 39 2.14 -3.14 10.49
C PHE A 39 3.46 -2.54 10.97
N ASP A 40 3.93 -1.46 10.35
CA ASP A 40 5.14 -0.80 10.81
C ASP A 40 5.16 0.68 10.40
N ILE A 41 5.65 1.51 11.30
CA ILE A 41 5.95 2.92 11.05
C ILE A 41 7.38 3.15 11.50
N TYR A 42 8.22 3.64 10.59
CA TYR A 42 9.64 3.83 10.87
C TYR A 42 10.07 5.26 10.57
N ARG A 43 10.73 5.87 11.56
CA ARG A 43 11.33 7.20 11.44
C ARG A 43 12.79 7.11 11.78
N ASP A 44 13.66 7.65 10.91
CA ASP A 44 15.10 7.64 11.11
C ASP A 44 15.68 8.87 10.44
N GLU A 45 16.75 9.39 11.00
CA GLU A 45 17.49 10.51 10.42
C GLU A 45 17.98 10.21 9.00
N LYS A 46 18.23 8.94 8.69
CA LYS A 46 18.62 8.50 7.34
C LYS A 46 17.55 8.74 6.29
N LEU A 47 16.27 8.80 6.71
CA LEU A 47 15.16 9.11 5.82
C LEU A 47 14.98 10.62 5.63
N GLY A 48 15.60 11.44 6.48
CA GLY A 48 15.37 12.87 6.58
C GLY A 48 14.41 13.19 7.73
N ASN A 49 14.55 14.38 8.31
CA ASN A 49 13.76 14.78 9.47
C ASN A 49 12.26 14.92 9.18
N ASP A 50 11.91 15.10 7.92
CA ASP A 50 10.53 15.30 7.47
C ASP A 50 9.92 14.07 6.82
N GLN A 51 10.59 12.93 6.87
CA GLN A 51 10.15 11.70 6.20
C GLN A 51 9.89 10.58 7.19
N LYS A 52 9.00 9.67 6.81
CA LYS A 52 8.75 8.43 7.53
C LYS A 52 8.54 7.30 6.53
N SER A 53 8.69 6.06 7.00
CA SER A 53 8.39 4.88 6.23
C SER A 53 7.14 4.20 6.80
N LEU A 54 6.20 3.85 5.94
CA LEU A 54 5.00 3.11 6.32
C LEU A 54 5.02 1.77 5.61
N ALA A 55 4.75 0.70 6.35
CA ALA A 55 4.68 -0.65 5.78
C ALA A 55 3.28 -1.20 5.95
N TYR A 56 2.66 -1.59 4.83
CA TYR A 56 1.31 -2.14 4.79
C TYR A 56 1.32 -3.55 4.26
N SER A 57 0.46 -4.39 4.85
CA SER A 57 0.15 -5.72 4.31
C SER A 57 -1.22 -5.64 3.65
N LEU A 58 -1.27 -6.05 2.39
CA LEU A 58 -2.48 -6.04 1.58
C LEU A 58 -2.91 -7.47 1.31
N LYS A 59 -4.20 -7.75 1.41
CA LYS A 59 -4.77 -9.06 1.03
C LYS A 59 -5.75 -8.89 -0.10
N PHE A 60 -5.59 -9.72 -1.11
CA PHE A 60 -6.46 -9.77 -2.28
C PHE A 60 -7.12 -11.14 -2.36
N GLN A 61 -8.42 -11.17 -2.61
CA GLN A 61 -9.17 -12.42 -2.66
C GLN A 61 -10.38 -12.25 -3.55
N SER A 62 -10.71 -13.32 -4.29
CA SER A 62 -11.97 -13.43 -5.02
C SER A 62 -12.81 -14.53 -4.39
N SER A 63 -14.12 -14.35 -4.36
CA SER A 63 -15.05 -15.39 -3.93
C SER A 63 -15.34 -16.41 -5.03
N GLU A 64 -14.89 -16.15 -6.25
CA GLU A 64 -15.22 -16.94 -7.43
C GLU A 64 -14.08 -17.83 -7.92
N ARG A 65 -12.85 -17.45 -7.66
CA ARG A 65 -11.66 -18.18 -8.12
C ARG A 65 -10.42 -17.77 -7.33
N THR A 66 -9.35 -18.55 -7.47
CA THR A 66 -8.04 -18.15 -6.94
C THR A 66 -7.43 -17.10 -7.86
N LEU A 67 -6.96 -16.00 -7.28
CA LEU A 67 -6.29 -14.95 -8.05
C LEU A 67 -4.89 -15.41 -8.45
N VAL A 68 -4.46 -15.01 -9.65
CA VAL A 68 -3.07 -15.22 -10.06
C VAL A 68 -2.20 -14.05 -9.57
N ASP A 69 -0.91 -14.29 -9.46
CA ASP A 69 0.04 -13.29 -8.94
C ASP A 69 0.01 -11.99 -9.74
N ASP A 70 -0.12 -12.07 -11.05
CA ASP A 70 -0.15 -10.89 -11.92
C ASP A 70 -1.32 -9.96 -11.59
N GLU A 71 -2.45 -10.52 -11.15
CA GLU A 71 -3.61 -9.71 -10.77
C GLU A 71 -3.33 -8.89 -9.50
N ALA A 72 -2.72 -9.51 -8.50
CA ALA A 72 -2.32 -8.81 -7.28
C ALA A 72 -1.24 -7.76 -7.58
N ASP A 73 -0.25 -8.11 -8.39
CA ASP A 73 0.82 -7.18 -8.76
C ASP A 73 0.31 -5.97 -9.52
N GLU A 74 -0.67 -6.16 -10.41
CA GLU A 74 -1.30 -5.05 -11.14
C GLU A 74 -2.06 -4.13 -10.19
N CYS A 75 -2.77 -4.67 -9.21
CA CYS A 75 -3.45 -3.87 -8.20
C CYS A 75 -2.45 -3.04 -7.39
N VAL A 76 -1.35 -3.65 -6.97
CA VAL A 76 -0.29 -2.93 -6.24
C VAL A 76 0.28 -1.81 -7.09
N LYS A 77 0.55 -2.07 -8.35
CA LYS A 77 1.08 -1.07 -9.29
C LYS A 77 0.14 0.13 -9.39
N ASN A 78 -1.15 -0.11 -9.52
CA ASN A 78 -2.16 0.95 -9.60
C ASN A 78 -2.21 1.77 -8.31
N ILE A 79 -2.13 1.11 -7.17
CA ILE A 79 -2.10 1.76 -5.86
C ILE A 79 -0.88 2.67 -5.75
N ILE A 80 0.30 2.17 -6.08
CA ILE A 80 1.55 2.93 -5.98
C ILE A 80 1.52 4.14 -6.92
N THR A 81 1.00 3.96 -8.14
CA THR A 81 0.88 5.06 -9.11
C THR A 81 0.01 6.18 -8.55
N GLU A 82 -1.12 5.84 -7.94
CA GLU A 82 -2.01 6.84 -7.36
C GLU A 82 -1.39 7.54 -6.16
N LEU A 83 -0.69 6.79 -5.30
CA LEU A 83 -0.01 7.36 -4.14
C LEU A 83 1.09 8.34 -4.57
N LYS A 84 1.85 8.00 -5.60
CA LYS A 84 2.87 8.90 -6.16
C LYS A 84 2.25 10.18 -6.70
N SER A 85 1.09 10.06 -7.34
CA SER A 85 0.39 11.21 -7.90
C SER A 85 -0.13 12.15 -6.79
N LYS A 86 -0.67 11.60 -5.72
CA LYS A 86 -1.30 12.39 -4.65
C LYS A 86 -0.32 12.91 -3.61
N PHE A 87 0.66 12.12 -3.22
CA PHE A 87 1.50 12.40 -2.06
C PHE A 87 2.97 12.49 -2.36
N ASN A 88 3.36 12.33 -3.62
CA ASN A 88 4.77 12.44 -4.00
C ASN A 88 5.66 11.47 -3.21
N ILE A 89 5.20 10.24 -3.05
CA ILE A 89 5.89 9.21 -2.25
C ILE A 89 7.04 8.57 -3.01
N MET A 90 7.90 7.86 -2.27
CA MET A 90 8.88 6.94 -2.82
C MET A 90 8.58 5.54 -2.33
N GLN A 91 8.56 4.57 -3.23
CA GLN A 91 8.41 3.16 -2.88
C GLN A 91 9.75 2.62 -2.42
N ARG A 92 9.73 1.89 -1.33
CA ARG A 92 10.93 1.27 -0.77
C ARG A 92 11.03 -0.19 -1.08
#